data_557f1e0d2c6eb5f5ef009a1f4d5d556b
#
_entry.id   557f1e0d2c6eb5f5ef009a1f4d5d556b
#
_cell.length_a   1.000
_cell.length_b   1.000
_cell.length_c   1.000
_cell.angle_alpha   90.00
_cell.angle_beta   90.00
_cell.angle_gamma   90.00
#
_symmetry.space_group_name_H-M   'P 1'
#
loop_
_entity.id
_entity.type
_entity.pdbx_description
1 polymer ?
#
loop_
_entity_poly.entity_id
_entity_poly.type
_entity_poly.pdbx_seq_one_letter_code
_entity_poly.pdbx_strand_id
1 'polypeptide(L)'
;VAKAARRSRKRFGGSLQKYFLLDVSWTEEPGRIPILTSASILASFWDIVADWERVRYADYLMELVSSLFPQPGAKTKAFAFLLAGLRSLSLGEPPVSVGRKTEAALLALGGWGPDLSACRKCGRPESRSFRFVVAEGRLSCEACAGRGGILLSLGAVRTWRALQASSPPTVGRIRIPESVLMELQSVIPKYLMWNFGVSFKSLGDIPAGEKP
;
A
#
# COMPACT_ATOMS: atom_id res chain seq x y z
N VAL A 1 -5.60 -22.94 10.69
CA VAL A 1 -5.64 -23.99 9.63
C VAL A 1 -7.08 -24.36 9.30
N ALA A 2 -7.44 -24.47 8.03
CA ALA A 2 -8.76 -24.91 7.56
C ALA A 2 -8.72 -26.39 7.21
N LYS A 3 -8.97 -27.27 8.19
CA LYS A 3 -8.97 -28.73 7.96
C LYS A 3 -10.10 -29.14 6.99
N ALA A 4 -9.77 -29.93 5.97
CA ALA A 4 -10.70 -30.41 4.95
C ALA A 4 -11.44 -29.30 4.16
N ALA A 5 -10.85 -28.10 4.00
CA ALA A 5 -11.46 -26.95 3.34
C ALA A 5 -11.98 -27.28 1.92
N ARG A 6 -11.20 -28.02 1.12
CA ARG A 6 -11.58 -28.40 -0.25
C ARG A 6 -12.73 -29.42 -0.33
N ARG A 7 -12.97 -30.21 0.73
CA ARG A 7 -14.00 -31.27 0.76
C ARG A 7 -15.29 -30.84 1.46
N SER A 8 -15.25 -29.80 2.28
CA SER A 8 -16.38 -29.39 3.11
C SER A 8 -17.26 -28.37 2.41
N ARG A 9 -18.33 -28.83 1.78
CA ARG A 9 -19.37 -27.95 1.20
C ARG A 9 -20.19 -27.21 2.27
N LYS A 10 -20.42 -27.82 3.44
CA LYS A 10 -21.25 -27.23 4.51
C LYS A 10 -20.54 -26.11 5.29
N ARG A 11 -19.22 -26.23 5.57
CA ARG A 11 -18.49 -25.30 6.42
C ARG A 11 -17.91 -24.13 5.65
N PHE A 12 -17.49 -24.34 4.41
CA PHE A 12 -16.76 -23.34 3.64
C PHE A 12 -17.39 -23.02 2.28
N GLY A 13 -18.23 -23.90 1.71
CA GLY A 13 -19.01 -23.62 0.50
C GLY A 13 -18.24 -23.04 -0.70
N GLY A 14 -16.92 -23.25 -0.80
CA GLY A 14 -16.08 -22.60 -1.79
C GLY A 14 -15.66 -21.16 -1.43
N SER A 15 -15.98 -20.67 -0.22
CA SER A 15 -15.68 -19.31 0.21
C SER A 15 -14.19 -19.00 0.38
N LEU A 16 -13.33 -20.01 0.59
CA LEU A 16 -11.90 -19.83 0.80
C LEU A 16 -11.15 -19.61 -0.52
N GLN A 17 -11.52 -18.55 -1.21
CA GLN A 17 -10.87 -18.08 -2.45
C GLN A 17 -10.12 -16.77 -2.22
N LYS A 18 -9.13 -16.48 -3.07
CA LYS A 18 -8.49 -15.15 -3.08
C LYS A 18 -9.51 -14.05 -3.39
N TYR A 19 -9.26 -12.87 -2.88
CA TYR A 19 -10.05 -11.65 -3.11
C TYR A 19 -11.50 -11.72 -2.60
N PHE A 20 -11.78 -12.62 -1.64
CA PHE A 20 -13.03 -12.60 -0.89
C PHE A 20 -12.81 -12.03 0.50
N LEU A 21 -13.66 -11.11 0.91
CA LEU A 21 -13.78 -10.70 2.31
C LEU A 21 -14.69 -11.69 3.01
N LEU A 22 -14.19 -12.30 4.06
CA LEU A 22 -14.88 -13.36 4.78
C LEU A 22 -15.15 -12.95 6.23
N ASP A 23 -16.32 -13.31 6.72
CA ASP A 23 -16.53 -13.49 8.15
C ASP A 23 -16.14 -14.92 8.52
N VAL A 24 -15.29 -15.06 9.54
CA VAL A 24 -14.71 -16.36 9.89
C VAL A 24 -14.82 -16.65 11.37
N SER A 25 -15.13 -17.90 11.70
CA SER A 25 -15.05 -18.40 13.08
C SER A 25 -13.92 -19.42 13.20
N TRP A 26 -13.24 -19.43 14.33
CA TRP A 26 -12.18 -20.39 14.63
C TRP A 26 -12.23 -20.83 16.09
N THR A 27 -11.66 -21.98 16.37
CA THR A 27 -11.35 -22.44 17.72
C THR A 27 -9.86 -22.32 17.98
N GLU A 28 -9.51 -21.87 19.17
CA GLU A 28 -8.13 -21.69 19.63
C GLU A 28 -7.94 -22.47 20.93
N GLU A 29 -6.89 -23.28 20.97
CA GLU A 29 -6.46 -24.00 22.17
C GLU A 29 -5.02 -23.57 22.50
N PRO A 30 -4.68 -23.38 23.79
CA PRO A 30 -3.33 -22.98 24.17
C PRO A 30 -2.25 -23.92 23.56
N GLY A 31 -1.23 -23.34 22.91
CA GLY A 31 -0.14 -24.09 22.31
C GLY A 31 -0.48 -24.82 20.99
N ARG A 32 -1.68 -24.63 20.45
CA ARG A 32 -2.10 -25.22 19.16
C ARG A 32 -2.39 -24.17 18.10
N ILE A 33 -2.21 -24.56 16.85
CA ILE A 33 -2.56 -23.68 15.71
C ILE A 33 -4.09 -23.56 15.64
N PRO A 34 -4.64 -22.33 15.59
CA PRO A 34 -6.08 -22.10 15.47
C PRO A 34 -6.72 -22.85 14.29
N ILE A 35 -7.89 -23.44 14.51
CA ILE A 35 -8.62 -24.19 13.49
C ILE A 35 -9.85 -23.40 13.05
N LEU A 36 -9.92 -23.07 11.76
CA LEU A 36 -11.07 -22.42 11.14
C LEU A 36 -12.26 -23.39 11.15
N THR A 37 -13.38 -22.94 11.73
CA THR A 37 -14.60 -23.75 11.87
C THR A 37 -15.67 -23.39 10.85
N SER A 38 -15.80 -22.11 10.51
CA SER A 38 -16.73 -21.65 9.47
C SER A 38 -16.17 -20.43 8.73
N ALA A 39 -16.68 -20.19 7.54
CA ALA A 39 -16.42 -18.98 6.76
C ALA A 39 -17.65 -18.64 5.90
N SER A 40 -18.07 -17.38 5.93
CA SER A 40 -19.11 -16.84 5.06
C SER A 40 -18.60 -15.63 4.29
N ILE A 41 -19.08 -15.43 3.07
CA ILE A 41 -18.63 -14.35 2.19
C ILE A 41 -19.39 -13.08 2.56
N LEU A 42 -18.64 -12.02 2.96
CA LEU A 42 -19.16 -10.67 3.18
C LEU A 42 -19.08 -9.83 1.90
N ALA A 43 -18.01 -9.97 1.12
CA ALA A 43 -17.85 -9.30 -0.16
C ALA A 43 -16.92 -10.09 -1.08
N SER A 44 -17.12 -9.92 -2.38
CA SER A 44 -16.27 -10.50 -3.43
C SER A 44 -15.62 -9.38 -4.23
N PHE A 45 -14.32 -9.49 -4.46
CA PHE A 45 -13.54 -8.65 -5.37
C PHE A 45 -13.09 -9.47 -6.58
N TRP A 46 -13.93 -10.43 -7.02
CA TRP A 46 -13.58 -11.39 -8.07
C TRP A 46 -13.27 -10.72 -9.41
N ASP A 47 -13.84 -9.53 -9.68
CA ASP A 47 -13.55 -8.76 -10.88
C ASP A 47 -12.06 -8.41 -11.07
N ILE A 48 -11.28 -8.50 -10.00
CA ILE A 48 -9.82 -8.35 -10.05
C ILE A 48 -9.17 -9.38 -10.98
N VAL A 49 -9.69 -10.62 -11.02
CA VAL A 49 -9.08 -11.72 -11.81
C VAL A 49 -9.23 -11.55 -13.32
N ALA A 50 -10.09 -10.63 -13.77
CA ALA A 50 -10.26 -10.32 -15.18
C ALA A 50 -9.05 -9.60 -15.82
N ASP A 51 -8.14 -9.08 -15.00
CA ASP A 51 -6.99 -8.30 -15.45
C ASP A 51 -5.74 -8.71 -14.68
N TRP A 52 -4.68 -9.09 -15.40
CA TRP A 52 -3.42 -9.53 -14.81
C TRP A 52 -2.73 -8.47 -13.97
N GLU A 53 -2.75 -7.20 -14.37
CA GLU A 53 -2.16 -6.13 -13.58
C GLU A 53 -2.92 -5.91 -12.28
N ARG A 54 -4.25 -6.00 -12.29
CA ARG A 54 -5.06 -5.93 -11.06
C ARG A 54 -4.72 -7.06 -10.11
N VAL A 55 -4.54 -8.29 -10.62
CA VAL A 55 -4.11 -9.45 -9.82
C VAL A 55 -2.76 -9.17 -9.17
N ARG A 56 -1.77 -8.72 -9.95
CA ARG A 56 -0.43 -8.38 -9.43
C ARG A 56 -0.49 -7.34 -8.31
N TYR A 57 -1.24 -6.27 -8.52
CA TYR A 57 -1.35 -5.22 -7.51
C TYR A 57 -2.16 -5.66 -6.29
N ALA A 58 -3.19 -6.47 -6.44
CA ALA A 58 -3.93 -7.04 -5.32
C ALA A 58 -3.04 -7.95 -4.44
N ASP A 59 -2.30 -8.85 -5.06
CA ASP A 59 -1.33 -9.71 -4.35
C ASP A 59 -0.24 -8.85 -3.68
N TYR A 60 0.26 -7.83 -4.36
CA TYR A 60 1.21 -6.88 -3.80
C TYR A 60 0.66 -6.15 -2.57
N LEU A 61 -0.56 -5.64 -2.61
CA LEU A 61 -1.15 -4.93 -1.46
C LEU A 61 -1.34 -5.86 -0.25
N MET A 62 -1.69 -7.13 -0.48
CA MET A 62 -1.78 -8.13 0.59
C MET A 62 -0.40 -8.42 1.19
N GLU A 63 0.63 -8.57 0.35
CA GLU A 63 2.01 -8.78 0.77
C GLU A 63 2.53 -7.57 1.55
N LEU A 64 2.29 -6.35 1.05
CA LEU A 64 2.68 -5.09 1.69
C LEU A 64 2.10 -4.95 3.09
N VAL A 65 0.78 -5.14 3.25
CA VAL A 65 0.12 -5.06 4.56
C VAL A 65 0.66 -6.11 5.52
N SER A 66 0.87 -7.34 5.04
CA SER A 66 1.40 -8.43 5.87
C SER A 66 2.82 -8.16 6.34
N SER A 67 3.65 -7.53 5.48
CA SER A 67 5.05 -7.21 5.77
C SER A 67 5.19 -6.00 6.69
N LEU A 68 4.39 -4.95 6.46
CA LEU A 68 4.47 -3.72 7.27
C LEU A 68 3.81 -3.89 8.65
N PHE A 69 2.77 -4.71 8.76
CA PHE A 69 1.97 -4.86 9.98
C PHE A 69 1.88 -6.34 10.42
N PRO A 70 3.00 -6.99 10.81
CA PRO A 70 3.00 -8.41 11.18
C PRO A 70 2.26 -8.70 12.50
N GLN A 71 2.18 -7.72 13.40
CA GLN A 71 1.56 -7.89 14.72
C GLN A 71 0.01 -7.85 14.67
N PRO A 72 -0.70 -8.66 15.48
CA PRO A 72 -2.16 -8.74 15.43
C PRO A 72 -2.91 -7.43 15.72
N GLY A 73 -2.44 -6.61 16.65
CA GLY A 73 -3.18 -5.42 17.14
C GLY A 73 -3.19 -4.21 16.18
N ALA A 74 -2.16 -4.04 15.35
CA ALA A 74 -2.03 -2.88 14.44
C ALA A 74 -2.87 -3.01 13.15
N LYS A 75 -3.54 -4.16 12.95
CA LYS A 75 -4.06 -4.56 11.63
C LYS A 75 -5.39 -3.93 11.23
N THR A 76 -6.22 -3.45 12.15
CA THR A 76 -7.59 -3.03 11.79
C THR A 76 -7.61 -1.87 10.78
N LYS A 77 -6.83 -0.82 11.02
CA LYS A 77 -6.75 0.31 10.07
C LYS A 77 -5.99 -0.07 8.79
N ALA A 78 -4.90 -0.84 8.90
CA ALA A 78 -4.16 -1.32 7.75
C ALA A 78 -5.03 -2.23 6.86
N PHE A 79 -5.83 -3.10 7.47
CA PHE A 79 -6.79 -3.96 6.79
C PHE A 79 -7.88 -3.14 6.08
N ALA A 80 -8.36 -2.04 6.69
CA ALA A 80 -9.32 -1.16 6.04
C ALA A 80 -8.74 -0.45 4.80
N PHE A 81 -7.46 -0.06 4.82
CA PHE A 81 -6.76 0.45 3.63
C PHE A 81 -6.59 -0.63 2.55
N LEU A 82 -6.26 -1.87 2.94
CA LEU A 82 -6.21 -3.00 2.01
C LEU A 82 -7.56 -3.20 1.32
N LEU A 83 -8.66 -3.24 2.09
CA LEU A 83 -10.01 -3.39 1.52
C LEU A 83 -10.37 -2.23 0.58
N ALA A 84 -10.01 -1.00 0.92
CA ALA A 84 -10.21 0.15 0.03
C ALA A 84 -9.44 -0.02 -1.28
N GLY A 85 -8.19 -0.49 -1.22
CA GLY A 85 -7.37 -0.79 -2.40
C GLY A 85 -7.96 -1.91 -3.27
N LEU A 86 -8.35 -3.04 -2.67
CA LEU A 86 -8.98 -4.14 -3.40
C LEU A 86 -10.29 -3.72 -4.06
N ARG A 87 -11.09 -2.92 -3.36
CA ARG A 87 -12.33 -2.36 -3.92
C ARG A 87 -12.05 -1.44 -5.11
N SER A 88 -11.06 -0.57 -5.01
CA SER A 88 -10.65 0.31 -6.12
C SER A 88 -10.20 -0.49 -7.34
N LEU A 89 -9.39 -1.55 -7.15
CA LEU A 89 -8.98 -2.46 -8.22
C LEU A 89 -10.17 -3.18 -8.86
N SER A 90 -11.11 -3.69 -8.06
CA SER A 90 -12.33 -4.36 -8.54
C SER A 90 -13.21 -3.41 -9.35
N LEU A 91 -13.26 -2.13 -8.99
CA LEU A 91 -13.98 -1.08 -9.71
C LEU A 91 -13.27 -0.55 -10.97
N GLY A 92 -12.08 -1.07 -11.28
CA GLY A 92 -11.35 -0.73 -12.49
C GLY A 92 -10.46 0.50 -12.39
N GLU A 93 -10.15 0.99 -11.20
CA GLU A 93 -9.13 2.03 -11.06
C GLU A 93 -7.75 1.53 -11.55
N PRO A 94 -6.93 2.42 -12.18
CA PRO A 94 -5.59 2.04 -12.64
C PRO A 94 -4.75 1.43 -11.51
N PRO A 95 -4.21 0.20 -11.67
CA PRO A 95 -3.52 -0.52 -10.60
C PRO A 95 -2.34 0.25 -9.99
N VAL A 96 -1.55 0.92 -10.83
CA VAL A 96 -0.43 1.78 -10.36
C VAL A 96 -0.92 2.87 -9.43
N SER A 97 -2.02 3.56 -9.77
CA SER A 97 -2.60 4.62 -8.93
C SER A 97 -3.05 4.08 -7.58
N VAL A 98 -3.75 2.93 -7.59
CA VAL A 98 -4.20 2.26 -6.35
C VAL A 98 -3.00 1.87 -5.49
N GLY A 99 -1.94 1.32 -6.09
CA GLY A 99 -0.69 0.99 -5.40
C GLY A 99 -0.11 2.20 -4.68
N ARG A 100 0.16 3.30 -5.40
CA ARG A 100 0.77 4.53 -4.83
C ARG A 100 -0.07 5.16 -3.72
N LYS A 101 -1.41 5.18 -3.87
CA LYS A 101 -2.33 5.66 -2.84
C LYS A 101 -2.22 4.84 -1.57
N THR A 102 -2.29 3.52 -1.70
CA THR A 102 -2.28 2.61 -0.55
C THR A 102 -0.93 2.61 0.15
N GLU A 103 0.18 2.61 -0.58
CA GLU A 103 1.54 2.70 -0.01
C GLU A 103 1.73 3.97 0.81
N ALA A 104 1.38 5.13 0.25
CA ALA A 104 1.54 6.40 0.94
C ALA A 104 0.73 6.45 2.25
N ALA A 105 -0.50 5.93 2.22
CA ALA A 105 -1.38 5.87 3.39
C ALA A 105 -0.88 4.87 4.44
N LEU A 106 -0.40 3.69 4.03
CA LEU A 106 0.14 2.68 4.94
C LEU A 106 1.46 3.13 5.59
N LEU A 107 2.34 3.80 4.84
CA LEU A 107 3.56 4.40 5.40
C LEU A 107 3.23 5.41 6.50
N ALA A 108 2.26 6.30 6.25
CA ALA A 108 1.81 7.27 7.24
C ALA A 108 1.18 6.60 8.46
N LEU A 109 0.32 5.58 8.24
CA LEU A 109 -0.33 4.83 9.31
C LEU A 109 0.69 4.15 10.24
N GLY A 110 1.76 3.62 9.69
CA GLY A 110 2.81 2.94 10.44
C GLY A 110 3.84 3.88 11.10
N GLY A 111 3.73 5.20 10.88
CA GLY A 111 4.70 6.18 11.38
C GLY A 111 6.00 6.25 10.56
N TRP A 112 6.03 5.64 9.38
CA TRP A 112 7.16 5.66 8.45
C TRP A 112 6.98 6.68 7.31
N GLY A 113 5.95 7.51 7.40
CA GLY A 113 5.70 8.54 6.40
C GLY A 113 6.84 9.55 6.36
N PRO A 114 7.30 9.97 5.17
CA PRO A 114 8.32 11.00 5.06
C PRO A 114 7.81 12.36 5.55
N ASP A 115 8.73 13.19 6.04
CA ASP A 115 8.43 14.58 6.38
C ASP A 115 8.42 15.43 5.11
N LEU A 116 7.23 15.68 4.62
CA LEU A 116 6.99 16.48 3.43
C LEU A 116 6.54 17.92 3.78
N SER A 117 6.55 18.34 5.04
CA SER A 117 5.98 19.62 5.50
C SER A 117 6.70 20.83 4.92
N ALA A 118 8.03 20.80 4.85
CA ALA A 118 8.85 21.93 4.42
C ALA A 118 10.23 21.49 3.93
N CYS A 119 10.97 22.44 3.36
CA CYS A 119 12.38 22.24 3.04
C CYS A 119 13.20 22.03 4.33
N ARG A 120 13.96 20.94 4.40
CA ARG A 120 14.80 20.57 5.56
C ARG A 120 15.87 21.61 5.92
N LYS A 121 16.30 22.46 4.96
CA LYS A 121 17.38 23.42 5.16
C LYS A 121 16.88 24.81 5.55
N CYS A 122 15.84 25.31 4.87
CA CYS A 122 15.38 26.71 5.09
C CYS A 122 13.96 26.81 5.65
N GLY A 123 13.28 25.67 5.90
CA GLY A 123 11.93 25.67 6.45
C GLY A 123 10.83 26.13 5.48
N ARG A 124 11.14 26.43 4.22
CA ARG A 124 10.14 26.90 3.24
C ARG A 124 9.13 25.77 2.96
N PRO A 125 7.82 26.00 3.18
CA PRO A 125 6.80 24.95 3.01
C PRO A 125 6.40 24.73 1.55
N GLU A 126 6.65 25.73 0.68
CA GLU A 126 6.31 25.69 -0.74
C GLU A 126 7.49 26.12 -1.61
N SER A 127 7.67 25.45 -2.73
CA SER A 127 8.65 25.74 -3.77
C SER A 127 8.09 25.24 -5.09
N ARG A 128 8.54 25.78 -6.21
CA ARG A 128 8.17 25.32 -7.55
C ARG A 128 8.46 23.85 -7.74
N SER A 129 9.61 23.41 -7.22
CA SER A 129 10.00 22.01 -7.17
C SER A 129 10.77 21.71 -5.90
N PHE A 130 10.85 20.42 -5.58
CA PHE A 130 11.62 19.88 -4.46
C PHE A 130 12.48 18.72 -4.93
N ARG A 131 13.58 18.46 -4.22
CA ARG A 131 14.29 17.18 -4.29
C ARG A 131 14.02 16.39 -3.03
N PHE A 132 13.51 15.20 -3.22
CA PHE A 132 13.27 14.24 -2.14
C PHE A 132 14.51 13.41 -1.88
N VAL A 133 15.03 13.45 -0.69
CA VAL A 133 16.19 12.67 -0.26
C VAL A 133 15.69 11.40 0.40
N VAL A 134 15.76 10.28 -0.34
CA VAL A 134 15.18 8.98 0.07
C VAL A 134 15.72 8.54 1.42
N ALA A 135 17.04 8.61 1.63
CA ALA A 135 17.70 8.18 2.86
C ALA A 135 17.25 8.96 4.11
N GLU A 136 16.75 10.18 3.93
CA GLU A 136 16.34 11.05 5.04
C GLU A 136 14.82 11.16 5.17
N GLY A 137 14.07 10.75 4.15
CA GLY A 137 12.61 10.93 4.10
C GLY A 137 12.19 12.41 4.12
N ARG A 138 13.00 13.34 3.53
CA ARG A 138 12.79 14.77 3.62
C ARG A 138 12.97 15.49 2.28
N LEU A 139 12.42 16.71 2.22
CA LEU A 139 12.47 17.58 1.05
C LEU A 139 13.60 18.63 1.16
N SER A 140 14.18 18.95 0.02
CA SER A 140 15.00 20.17 -0.17
C SER A 140 14.41 21.00 -1.31
N CYS A 141 14.11 22.28 -1.08
CA CYS A 141 13.57 23.16 -2.12
C CYS A 141 14.63 23.45 -3.20
N GLU A 142 14.21 23.96 -4.34
CA GLU A 142 15.06 24.27 -5.49
C GLU A 142 16.30 25.11 -5.12
N ALA A 143 16.12 26.15 -4.27
CA ALA A 143 17.21 27.01 -3.84
C ALA A 143 18.21 26.33 -2.87
N CYS A 144 17.79 25.32 -2.14
CA CYS A 144 18.61 24.60 -1.14
C CYS A 144 19.10 23.24 -1.63
N ALA A 145 18.54 22.74 -2.74
CA ALA A 145 18.87 21.42 -3.25
C ALA A 145 20.27 21.40 -3.86
N GLY A 146 21.05 20.36 -3.48
CA GLY A 146 22.25 19.96 -4.21
C GLY A 146 21.91 19.10 -5.43
N ARG A 147 22.91 18.38 -5.95
CA ARG A 147 22.74 17.50 -7.12
C ARG A 147 21.99 16.20 -6.81
N GLY A 148 21.84 15.81 -5.54
CA GLY A 148 21.22 14.55 -5.12
C GLY A 148 19.71 14.64 -4.89
N GLY A 149 19.06 13.47 -4.80
CA GLY A 149 17.63 13.34 -4.54
C GLY A 149 16.76 13.27 -5.81
N ILE A 150 15.53 12.82 -5.64
CA ILE A 150 14.54 12.65 -6.72
C ILE A 150 13.76 13.95 -6.87
N LEU A 151 13.70 14.48 -8.09
CA LEU A 151 12.94 15.71 -8.38
C LEU A 151 11.45 15.44 -8.27
N LEU A 152 10.75 16.31 -7.53
CA LEU A 152 9.29 16.28 -7.37
C LEU A 152 8.72 17.68 -7.63
N SER A 153 7.65 17.74 -8.38
CA SER A 153 6.85 18.96 -8.51
C SER A 153 6.13 19.29 -7.19
N LEU A 154 5.71 20.53 -7.02
CA LEU A 154 4.83 20.92 -5.91
C LEU A 154 3.52 20.11 -5.92
N GLY A 155 3.01 19.77 -7.12
CA GLY A 155 1.83 18.93 -7.29
C GLY A 155 2.02 17.54 -6.68
N ALA A 156 3.15 16.90 -6.95
CA ALA A 156 3.49 15.57 -6.40
C ALA A 156 3.63 15.63 -4.88
N VAL A 157 4.30 16.63 -4.34
CA VAL A 157 4.45 16.81 -2.89
C VAL A 157 3.10 17.04 -2.21
N ARG A 158 2.24 17.90 -2.75
CA ARG A 158 0.88 18.15 -2.21
C ARG A 158 0.01 16.88 -2.28
N THR A 159 0.07 16.14 -3.38
CA THR A 159 -0.66 14.88 -3.53
C THR A 159 -0.19 13.86 -2.50
N TRP A 160 1.12 13.69 -2.32
CA TRP A 160 1.64 12.75 -1.33
C TRP A 160 1.25 13.14 0.10
N ARG A 161 1.31 14.44 0.47
CA ARG A 161 0.78 14.95 1.77
C ARG A 161 -0.70 14.57 1.95
N ALA A 162 -1.53 14.78 0.92
CA ALA A 162 -2.95 14.46 0.97
C ALA A 162 -3.20 12.95 1.15
N LEU A 163 -2.39 12.11 0.50
CA LEU A 163 -2.45 10.65 0.66
C LEU A 163 -2.05 10.22 2.08
N GLN A 164 -1.01 10.83 2.67
CA GLN A 164 -0.60 10.57 4.04
C GLN A 164 -1.68 10.96 5.07
N ALA A 165 -2.40 12.04 4.81
CA ALA A 165 -3.48 12.52 5.67
C ALA A 165 -4.82 11.81 5.42
N SER A 166 -4.88 10.90 4.45
CA SER A 166 -6.13 10.23 4.05
C SER A 166 -6.56 9.15 5.03
N SER A 167 -7.84 8.81 4.97
CA SER A 167 -8.45 7.68 5.67
C SER A 167 -8.88 6.61 4.66
N PRO A 168 -9.16 5.36 5.08
CA PRO A 168 -9.61 4.31 4.17
C PRO A 168 -10.78 4.70 3.26
N PRO A 169 -11.82 5.42 3.75
CA PRO A 169 -12.92 5.87 2.88
C PRO A 169 -12.54 6.98 1.89
N THR A 170 -11.48 7.75 2.18
CA THR A 170 -11.12 8.94 1.38
C THR A 170 -9.98 8.69 0.41
N VAL A 171 -9.09 7.74 0.70
CA VAL A 171 -7.91 7.47 -0.14
C VAL A 171 -8.27 7.13 -1.59
N GLY A 172 -9.33 6.34 -1.81
CA GLY A 172 -9.82 6.00 -3.15
C GLY A 172 -10.38 7.19 -3.92
N ARG A 173 -10.83 8.25 -3.25
CA ARG A 173 -11.42 9.44 -3.89
C ARG A 173 -10.38 10.43 -4.43
N ILE A 174 -9.13 10.33 -3.99
CA ILE A 174 -8.05 11.20 -4.45
C ILE A 174 -7.73 10.86 -5.90
N ARG A 175 -7.92 11.82 -6.81
CA ARG A 175 -7.53 11.69 -8.22
C ARG A 175 -6.10 12.16 -8.39
N ILE A 176 -5.26 11.33 -8.98
CA ILE A 176 -3.85 11.62 -9.23
C ILE A 176 -3.69 11.87 -10.73
N PRO A 177 -3.29 13.08 -11.17
CA PRO A 177 -2.94 13.33 -12.57
C PRO A 177 -1.79 12.41 -13.00
N GLU A 178 -1.78 12.00 -14.28
CA GLU A 178 -0.79 11.05 -14.80
C GLU A 178 0.66 11.51 -14.58
N SER A 179 0.95 12.79 -14.84
CA SER A 179 2.28 13.36 -14.62
C SER A 179 2.72 13.24 -13.15
N VAL A 180 1.82 13.49 -12.20
CA VAL A 180 2.07 13.35 -10.77
C VAL A 180 2.22 11.87 -10.39
N LEU A 181 1.43 10.98 -11.00
CA LEU A 181 1.52 9.54 -10.76
C LEU A 181 2.89 9.00 -11.16
N MET A 182 3.44 9.43 -12.29
CA MET A 182 4.79 9.07 -12.74
C MET A 182 5.87 9.51 -11.74
N GLU A 183 5.77 10.72 -11.18
CA GLU A 183 6.68 11.19 -10.14
C GLU A 183 6.57 10.35 -8.87
N LEU A 184 5.36 10.07 -8.38
CA LEU A 184 5.14 9.24 -7.21
C LEU A 184 5.61 7.80 -7.43
N GLN A 185 5.45 7.26 -8.63
CA GLN A 185 5.95 5.94 -9.01
C GLN A 185 7.48 5.87 -8.99
N SER A 186 8.16 6.97 -9.27
CA SER A 186 9.62 7.02 -9.24
C SER A 186 10.21 7.07 -7.83
N VAL A 187 9.44 7.50 -6.83
CA VAL A 187 9.94 7.81 -5.50
C VAL A 187 9.41 6.88 -4.39
N ILE A 188 8.11 6.59 -4.35
CA ILE A 188 7.50 5.83 -3.23
C ILE A 188 8.07 4.42 -3.13
N PRO A 189 8.21 3.62 -4.22
CA PRO A 189 8.81 2.29 -4.15
C PRO A 189 10.27 2.31 -3.66
N LYS A 190 11.05 3.30 -4.09
CA LYS A 190 12.44 3.46 -3.61
C LYS A 190 12.50 3.79 -2.13
N TYR A 191 11.58 4.61 -1.65
CA TYR A 191 11.47 4.94 -0.24
C TYR A 191 11.04 3.72 0.60
N LEU A 192 10.11 2.92 0.12
CA LEU A 192 9.73 1.64 0.73
C LEU A 192 10.92 0.67 0.78
N MET A 193 11.61 0.49 -0.34
CA MET A 193 12.78 -0.39 -0.40
C MET A 193 13.89 0.07 0.57
N TRP A 194 14.14 1.37 0.64
CA TRP A 194 15.15 1.93 1.54
C TRP A 194 14.84 1.63 3.01
N ASN A 195 13.59 1.84 3.43
CA ASN A 195 13.20 1.69 4.84
C ASN A 195 13.05 0.24 5.29
N PHE A 196 12.61 -0.65 4.40
CA PHE A 196 12.25 -2.02 4.78
C PHE A 196 13.14 -3.08 4.17
N GLY A 197 13.96 -2.75 3.19
CA GLY A 197 14.84 -3.72 2.51
C GLY A 197 14.10 -4.85 1.80
N VAL A 198 12.80 -4.70 1.56
CA VAL A 198 11.94 -5.76 1.00
C VAL A 198 11.76 -5.54 -0.49
N SER A 199 12.03 -6.55 -1.28
CA SER A 199 11.52 -6.69 -2.64
C SER A 199 10.20 -7.47 -2.57
N PHE A 200 9.15 -6.92 -3.15
CA PHE A 200 7.84 -7.57 -3.17
C PHE A 200 7.75 -8.51 -4.36
N LYS A 201 7.61 -9.81 -4.08
CA LYS A 201 7.57 -10.86 -5.12
C LYS A 201 6.47 -10.64 -6.15
N SER A 202 5.34 -10.06 -5.71
CA SER A 202 4.15 -9.86 -6.53
C SER A 202 4.33 -8.81 -7.65
N LEU A 203 5.25 -7.85 -7.49
CA LEU A 203 5.53 -6.83 -8.51
C LEU A 203 6.69 -7.20 -9.46
N GLY A 204 7.39 -8.32 -9.18
CA GLY A 204 8.65 -8.62 -9.85
C GLY A 204 9.73 -7.61 -9.43
N ASP A 205 10.93 -7.75 -9.99
CA ASP A 205 11.98 -6.77 -9.74
C ASP A 205 11.56 -5.39 -10.28
N ILE A 206 11.10 -4.53 -9.40
CA ILE A 206 11.20 -3.09 -9.66
C ILE A 206 12.71 -2.89 -9.80
N PRO A 207 13.23 -2.40 -10.97
CA PRO A 207 14.66 -2.27 -11.14
C PRO A 207 15.19 -1.50 -9.94
N ALA A 208 15.97 -2.20 -9.14
CA ALA A 208 16.66 -1.62 -8.01
C ALA A 208 17.59 -0.57 -8.60
N GLY A 209 17.18 0.70 -8.51
CA GLY A 209 18.12 1.77 -8.67
C GLY A 209 19.25 1.47 -7.69
N GLU A 210 20.47 1.36 -8.23
CA GLU A 210 21.69 1.08 -7.47
C GLU A 210 21.64 1.76 -6.11
N LYS A 211 21.95 0.97 -5.07
CA LYS A 211 22.24 1.56 -3.76
C LYS A 211 23.36 2.56 -3.98
N PRO A 212 23.21 3.81 -3.53
CA PRO A 212 24.30 4.77 -3.54
C PRO A 212 25.47 4.31 -2.67
#